data_719491b853aafc282f48aa94e15ac774
#
_entry.id   719491b853aafc282f48aa94e15ac774
#
_cell.length_a   1.000
_cell.length_b   1.000
_cell.length_c   1.000
_cell.angle_alpha   90.00
_cell.angle_beta   90.00
_cell.angle_gamma   90.00
#
_symmetry.space_group_name_H-M   'P 1'
#
loop_
_entity.id
_entity.type
_entity.pdbx_description
1 polymer ?
#
loop_
_entity_poly.entity_id
_entity_poly.type
_entity_poly.pdbx_seq_one_letter_code
_entity_poly.pdbx_strand_id
1 'polypeptide(L)'
;MAETGRMKELIDILNKAASVYYQGKDEIMSNFEYDRMYDELSALEKESGLVLAGSPTQKVGYEVLSELPKQTHPSPMLSLDKTKQVDELSSWLGGKEGLLSWKMDGLTVVLTYENGELLNAVTRGNGVVGEVITNNAKVFKNLPVNIPFKGRMVLRGEAEFKKINALLSEEEQYKNPRNLCSGSVRQLNNEITAKRNVELYAFTLVEAEGVDFKNSQQNKMEFMKEQGFQTVEYKVVTSKNIYETVEWFSEKVKTNDFPSDGLVLLYDDISYGESLGSTAKFPRNAIAFKWADETAKTKLTEVEWSASRTGLINPVAIFEPVELEGTTVSRASVHNISIVKELKLGIGDTIEVYKANMIIPQIAQNLTKSGSLEIPDKCPVNEKKTSIHKENDVEVLFCENPDCLAKKIKSISLFVSRDAMNIDGMSEATIEKFISKGFLHELA
;
A
#
# COMPACT_ATOMS: atom_id res chain seq x y z
N MET A 1 2.12 21.60 -19.87
CA MET A 1 1.92 20.15 -20.15
C MET A 1 2.75 19.63 -21.32
N ALA A 2 2.82 20.31 -22.46
CA ALA A 2 3.68 19.87 -23.59
C ALA A 2 5.19 19.87 -23.22
N GLU A 3 5.66 20.90 -22.53
CA GLU A 3 7.07 21.04 -22.08
C GLU A 3 7.47 19.94 -21.08
N THR A 4 6.63 19.63 -20.11
CA THR A 4 6.90 18.55 -19.13
C THR A 4 6.97 17.19 -19.83
N GLY A 5 6.17 16.98 -20.89
CA GLY A 5 6.24 15.78 -21.73
C GLY A 5 7.58 15.68 -22.46
N ARG A 6 8.04 16.80 -23.04
CA ARG A 6 9.34 16.86 -23.74
C ARG A 6 10.51 16.65 -22.78
N MET A 7 10.46 17.24 -21.59
CA MET A 7 11.49 17.02 -20.56
C MET A 7 11.59 15.54 -20.18
N LYS A 8 10.47 14.85 -19.98
CA LYS A 8 10.48 13.41 -19.66
C LYS A 8 11.08 12.58 -20.78
N GLU A 9 10.71 12.87 -22.03
CA GLU A 9 11.27 12.20 -23.21
C GLU A 9 12.80 12.39 -23.29
N LEU A 10 13.28 13.60 -23.12
CA LEU A 10 14.71 13.92 -23.12
C LEU A 10 15.45 13.17 -22.00
N ILE A 11 14.90 13.16 -20.78
CA ILE A 11 15.47 12.46 -19.63
C ILE A 11 15.58 10.96 -19.92
N ASP A 12 14.52 10.34 -20.46
CA ASP A 12 14.52 8.91 -20.79
C ASP A 12 15.57 8.56 -21.85
N ILE A 13 15.68 9.37 -22.91
CA ILE A 13 16.65 9.18 -24.00
C ILE A 13 18.09 9.34 -23.49
N LEU A 14 18.36 10.42 -22.76
CA LEU A 14 19.71 10.75 -22.24
C LEU A 14 20.18 9.71 -21.23
N ASN A 15 19.33 9.29 -20.32
CA ASN A 15 19.67 8.24 -19.34
C ASN A 15 19.92 6.88 -19.99
N LYS A 16 19.15 6.54 -21.02
CA LYS A 16 19.36 5.33 -21.81
C LYS A 16 20.71 5.38 -22.55
N ALA A 17 21.02 6.50 -23.20
CA ALA A 17 22.28 6.68 -23.89
C ALA A 17 23.48 6.60 -22.95
N ALA A 18 23.43 7.28 -21.82
CA ALA A 18 24.45 7.22 -20.78
C ALA A 18 24.65 5.78 -20.26
N SER A 19 23.56 5.06 -19.99
CA SER A 19 23.64 3.66 -19.52
C SER A 19 24.33 2.73 -20.51
N VAL A 20 24.03 2.86 -21.82
CA VAL A 20 24.64 2.06 -22.88
C VAL A 20 26.13 2.39 -23.03
N TYR A 21 26.49 3.66 -22.99
CA TYR A 21 27.88 4.14 -23.05
C TYR A 21 28.73 3.55 -21.90
N TYR A 22 28.26 3.67 -20.65
CA TYR A 22 28.98 3.15 -19.48
C TYR A 22 29.04 1.62 -19.40
N GLN A 23 28.16 0.90 -20.10
CA GLN A 23 28.21 -0.56 -20.20
C GLN A 23 29.17 -1.05 -21.31
N GLY A 24 29.83 -0.15 -22.04
CA GLY A 24 30.75 -0.51 -23.14
C GLY A 24 30.05 -1.20 -24.32
N LYS A 25 28.76 -0.95 -24.54
CA LYS A 25 27.97 -1.40 -25.69
C LYS A 25 28.02 -0.38 -26.82
N ASP A 26 27.61 -0.77 -28.01
CA ASP A 26 27.54 0.12 -29.18
C ASP A 26 26.68 1.35 -28.85
N GLU A 27 27.22 2.53 -29.09
CA GLU A 27 26.57 3.81 -28.82
C GLU A 27 25.26 3.94 -29.59
N ILE A 28 24.16 4.33 -28.89
CA ILE A 28 22.84 4.50 -29.52
C ILE A 28 22.64 5.90 -30.10
N MET A 29 23.54 6.84 -29.82
CA MET A 29 23.58 8.19 -30.40
C MET A 29 25.00 8.76 -30.35
N SER A 30 25.28 9.75 -31.19
CA SER A 30 26.55 10.47 -31.18
C SER A 30 26.67 11.38 -29.95
N ASN A 31 27.90 11.66 -29.51
CA ASN A 31 28.15 12.61 -28.42
C ASN A 31 27.57 14.01 -28.73
N PHE A 32 27.60 14.42 -30.00
CA PHE A 32 27.03 15.70 -30.45
C PHE A 32 25.49 15.74 -30.26
N GLU A 33 24.79 14.65 -30.56
CA GLU A 33 23.34 14.55 -30.35
C GLU A 33 23.00 14.49 -28.85
N TYR A 34 23.82 13.80 -28.05
CA TYR A 34 23.68 13.76 -26.62
C TYR A 34 23.82 15.17 -26.01
N ASP A 35 24.87 15.89 -26.35
CA ASP A 35 25.11 17.25 -25.85
C ASP A 35 23.98 18.21 -26.24
N ARG A 36 23.49 18.13 -27.49
CA ARG A 36 22.36 18.94 -27.95
C ARG A 36 21.08 18.67 -27.14
N MET A 37 20.76 17.40 -26.90
CA MET A 37 19.58 17.03 -26.11
C MET A 37 19.76 17.42 -24.63
N TYR A 38 20.96 17.32 -24.09
CA TYR A 38 21.28 17.75 -22.76
C TYR A 38 21.12 19.27 -22.58
N ASP A 39 21.59 20.06 -23.54
CA ASP A 39 21.44 21.51 -23.56
C ASP A 39 19.96 21.92 -23.71
N GLU A 40 19.19 21.22 -24.55
CA GLU A 40 17.74 21.43 -24.69
C GLU A 40 17.03 21.18 -23.34
N LEU A 41 17.34 20.07 -22.66
CA LEU A 41 16.77 19.75 -21.34
C LEU A 41 17.13 20.82 -20.31
N SER A 42 18.40 21.23 -20.27
CA SER A 42 18.91 22.25 -19.35
C SER A 42 18.22 23.60 -19.55
N ALA A 43 17.95 23.97 -20.80
CA ALA A 43 17.22 25.19 -21.15
C ALA A 43 15.76 25.13 -20.68
N LEU A 44 15.06 24.01 -20.96
CA LEU A 44 13.67 23.79 -20.52
C LEU A 44 13.53 23.81 -19.00
N GLU A 45 14.47 23.19 -18.26
CA GLU A 45 14.50 23.22 -16.80
C GLU A 45 14.70 24.64 -16.25
N LYS A 46 15.60 25.41 -16.89
CA LYS A 46 15.85 26.78 -16.49
C LYS A 46 14.66 27.72 -16.79
N GLU A 47 14.00 27.53 -17.90
CA GLU A 47 12.86 28.35 -18.33
C GLU A 47 11.61 28.05 -17.48
N SER A 48 11.32 26.77 -17.24
CA SER A 48 10.17 26.34 -16.44
C SER A 48 10.37 26.44 -14.93
N GLY A 49 11.63 26.46 -14.45
CA GLY A 49 11.96 26.31 -13.04
C GLY A 49 11.62 24.93 -12.46
N LEU A 50 11.29 23.97 -13.31
CA LEU A 50 10.94 22.59 -12.98
C LEU A 50 12.12 21.66 -13.25
N VAL A 51 12.52 20.86 -12.28
CA VAL A 51 13.54 19.81 -12.44
C VAL A 51 13.00 18.48 -11.93
N LEU A 52 12.95 17.47 -12.80
CA LEU A 52 12.52 16.14 -12.43
C LEU A 52 13.67 15.34 -11.81
N ALA A 53 13.36 14.49 -10.84
CA ALA A 53 14.36 13.72 -10.09
C ALA A 53 15.25 12.83 -10.95
N GLY A 54 14.75 12.30 -12.07
CA GLY A 54 15.54 11.48 -13.00
C GLY A 54 16.40 12.27 -13.97
N SER A 55 16.46 13.62 -13.90
CA SER A 55 17.18 14.44 -14.87
C SER A 55 18.69 14.23 -14.78
N PRO A 56 19.38 13.96 -15.91
CA PRO A 56 20.85 13.86 -15.95
C PRO A 56 21.55 15.18 -15.67
N THR A 57 20.82 16.32 -15.67
CA THR A 57 21.35 17.64 -15.30
C THR A 57 21.58 17.76 -13.79
N GLN A 58 20.95 16.88 -12.99
CA GLN A 58 21.12 16.82 -11.54
C GLN A 58 22.12 15.73 -11.16
N LYS A 59 23.12 16.06 -10.37
CA LYS A 59 23.94 15.06 -9.71
C LYS A 59 23.19 14.56 -8.48
N VAL A 60 22.37 13.53 -8.64
CA VAL A 60 21.81 12.81 -7.49
C VAL A 60 22.94 11.95 -6.91
N GLY A 61 23.49 12.34 -5.77
CA GLY A 61 24.45 11.52 -5.04
C GLY A 61 23.71 10.29 -4.48
N TYR A 62 24.24 9.09 -4.73
CA TYR A 62 23.78 7.90 -3.99
C TYR A 62 24.38 7.93 -2.60
N GLU A 63 23.52 7.72 -1.60
CA GLU A 63 23.89 7.76 -0.20
C GLU A 63 23.35 6.50 0.50
N VAL A 64 24.20 5.92 1.36
CA VAL A 64 23.82 4.80 2.23
C VAL A 64 23.61 5.37 3.63
N LEU A 65 22.36 5.27 4.12
CA LEU A 65 21.98 5.66 5.47
C LEU A 65 22.15 4.49 6.44
N SER A 66 22.39 4.79 7.72
CA SER A 66 22.42 3.77 8.77
C SER A 66 21.00 3.37 9.21
N GLU A 67 20.05 4.31 9.12
CA GLU A 67 18.64 4.13 9.50
C GLU A 67 17.74 5.13 8.79
N LEU A 68 16.42 4.92 8.82
CA LEU A 68 15.42 5.89 8.39
C LEU A 68 14.85 6.62 9.61
N PRO A 69 15.11 7.93 9.76
CA PRO A 69 14.54 8.71 10.85
C PRO A 69 13.01 8.68 10.83
N LYS A 70 12.38 8.78 12.00
CA LYS A 70 10.93 8.86 12.14
C LYS A 70 10.49 10.31 12.35
N GLN A 71 9.34 10.66 11.79
CA GLN A 71 8.73 11.99 11.93
C GLN A 71 7.23 11.87 12.19
N THR A 72 6.74 12.71 13.12
CA THR A 72 5.30 12.83 13.40
C THR A 72 4.65 13.73 12.35
N HIS A 73 3.50 13.33 11.83
CA HIS A 73 2.70 14.15 10.91
C HIS A 73 2.02 15.30 11.66
N PRO A 74 1.90 16.50 11.04
CA PRO A 74 1.19 17.63 11.65
C PRO A 74 -0.29 17.34 11.96
N SER A 75 -0.89 16.45 11.18
CA SER A 75 -2.26 15.97 11.39
C SER A 75 -2.37 14.48 11.08
N PRO A 76 -3.18 13.70 11.80
CA PRO A 76 -3.37 12.28 11.53
C PRO A 76 -3.85 12.03 10.10
N MET A 77 -3.32 10.97 9.48
CA MET A 77 -3.74 10.51 8.17
C MET A 77 -4.79 9.40 8.33
N LEU A 78 -6.05 9.79 8.36
CA LEU A 78 -7.17 8.88 8.55
C LEU A 78 -7.34 7.93 7.35
N SER A 79 -7.96 6.78 7.59
CA SER A 79 -8.46 5.91 6.54
C SER A 79 -9.73 6.50 5.93
N LEU A 80 -10.15 6.00 4.77
CA LEU A 80 -11.43 6.37 4.18
C LEU A 80 -12.51 5.38 4.59
N ASP A 81 -13.73 5.88 4.78
CA ASP A 81 -14.92 5.03 4.77
C ASP A 81 -15.09 4.41 3.39
N LYS A 82 -15.78 3.29 3.28
CA LYS A 82 -15.82 2.51 2.04
C LYS A 82 -17.19 1.93 1.74
N THR A 83 -17.51 1.88 0.45
CA THR A 83 -18.66 1.16 -0.08
C THR A 83 -18.29 0.32 -1.31
N LYS A 84 -19.12 -0.66 -1.65
CA LYS A 84 -19.08 -1.42 -2.91
C LYS A 84 -20.29 -1.15 -3.80
N GLN A 85 -21.16 -0.23 -3.38
CA GLN A 85 -22.41 0.09 -4.04
C GLN A 85 -22.37 1.49 -4.67
N VAL A 86 -22.61 1.57 -5.97
CA VAL A 86 -22.63 2.87 -6.68
C VAL A 86 -23.78 3.74 -6.20
N ASP A 87 -24.90 3.15 -5.81
CA ASP A 87 -26.07 3.83 -5.25
C ASP A 87 -25.71 4.59 -3.96
N GLU A 88 -24.85 4.00 -3.12
CA GLU A 88 -24.36 4.64 -1.92
C GLU A 88 -23.45 5.83 -2.24
N LEU A 89 -22.58 5.72 -3.28
CA LEU A 89 -21.77 6.85 -3.74
C LEU A 89 -22.68 8.00 -4.25
N SER A 90 -23.69 7.67 -5.05
CA SER A 90 -24.63 8.66 -5.57
C SER A 90 -25.39 9.35 -4.45
N SER A 91 -25.84 8.59 -3.46
CA SER A 91 -26.56 9.09 -2.28
C SER A 91 -25.65 9.96 -1.40
N TRP A 92 -24.40 9.54 -1.20
CA TRP A 92 -23.39 10.27 -0.45
C TRP A 92 -23.07 11.61 -1.10
N LEU A 93 -22.91 11.66 -2.43
CA LEU A 93 -22.66 12.89 -3.19
C LEU A 93 -23.86 13.84 -3.16
N GLY A 94 -25.08 13.28 -3.23
CA GLY A 94 -26.32 14.04 -3.22
C GLY A 94 -26.41 15.03 -4.38
N GLY A 95 -26.72 16.28 -4.06
CA GLY A 95 -26.81 17.37 -5.04
C GLY A 95 -25.50 18.13 -5.27
N LYS A 96 -24.38 17.60 -4.78
CA LYS A 96 -23.05 18.22 -4.88
C LYS A 96 -22.27 17.70 -6.09
N GLU A 97 -21.20 18.40 -6.40
CA GLU A 97 -20.17 18.00 -7.36
C GLU A 97 -18.98 17.39 -6.62
N GLY A 98 -18.35 16.39 -7.22
CA GLY A 98 -17.21 15.72 -6.63
C GLY A 98 -16.17 15.32 -7.67
N LEU A 99 -14.99 14.94 -7.18
CA LEU A 99 -13.92 14.36 -7.97
C LEU A 99 -13.89 12.85 -7.69
N LEU A 100 -14.06 12.04 -8.73
CA LEU A 100 -13.91 10.60 -8.67
C LEU A 100 -12.57 10.23 -9.31
N SER A 101 -11.66 9.64 -8.54
CA SER A 101 -10.29 9.33 -8.94
C SER A 101 -9.91 7.90 -8.65
N TRP A 102 -8.82 7.40 -9.26
CA TRP A 102 -8.23 6.12 -8.89
C TRP A 102 -7.86 6.09 -7.41
N LYS A 103 -8.19 5.00 -6.75
CA LYS A 103 -7.62 4.62 -5.46
C LYS A 103 -6.43 3.70 -5.73
N MET A 104 -5.26 4.30 -5.79
CA MET A 104 -4.03 3.57 -6.05
C MET A 104 -3.63 2.69 -4.86
N ASP A 105 -2.98 1.57 -5.11
CA ASP A 105 -2.57 0.60 -4.08
C ASP A 105 -1.04 0.47 -4.00
N GLY A 106 -0.42 1.53 -3.54
CA GLY A 106 1.02 1.65 -3.34
C GLY A 106 1.40 2.00 -1.90
N LEU A 107 2.27 3.00 -1.75
CA LEU A 107 2.66 3.57 -0.46
C LEU A 107 2.44 5.07 -0.45
N THR A 108 1.62 5.54 0.47
CA THR A 108 1.37 6.98 0.64
C THR A 108 2.61 7.70 1.18
N VAL A 109 2.98 8.79 0.51
CA VAL A 109 4.08 9.68 0.87
C VAL A 109 3.56 11.11 1.01
N VAL A 110 3.95 11.78 2.08
CA VAL A 110 3.75 13.22 2.30
C VAL A 110 5.00 13.95 1.85
N LEU A 111 4.85 14.90 0.94
CA LEU A 111 5.92 15.71 0.40
C LEU A 111 5.77 17.15 0.89
N THR A 112 6.87 17.73 1.34
CA THR A 112 6.94 19.15 1.73
C THR A 112 7.98 19.84 0.87
N TYR A 113 7.56 20.95 0.26
CA TYR A 113 8.43 21.85 -0.50
C TYR A 113 8.50 23.20 0.18
N GLU A 114 9.64 23.85 0.08
CA GLU A 114 9.87 25.20 0.55
C GLU A 114 10.86 25.89 -0.39
N ASN A 115 10.62 27.16 -0.71
CA ASN A 115 11.41 27.91 -1.68
C ASN A 115 11.56 27.22 -3.06
N GLY A 116 10.64 26.33 -3.40
CA GLY A 116 10.65 25.54 -4.64
C GLY A 116 11.50 24.29 -4.59
N GLU A 117 12.06 23.91 -3.46
CA GLU A 117 12.88 22.71 -3.30
C GLU A 117 12.18 21.65 -2.44
N LEU A 118 12.38 20.36 -2.77
CA LEU A 118 11.91 19.27 -1.93
C LEU A 118 12.66 19.28 -0.59
N LEU A 119 11.96 19.73 0.45
CA LEU A 119 12.50 19.77 1.82
C LEU A 119 12.42 18.41 2.49
N ASN A 120 11.27 17.73 2.38
CA ASN A 120 11.00 16.51 3.13
C ASN A 120 10.03 15.58 2.41
N ALA A 121 10.27 14.26 2.54
CA ALA A 121 9.38 13.20 2.11
C ALA A 121 9.22 12.19 3.26
N VAL A 122 7.98 11.92 3.69
CA VAL A 122 7.66 11.07 4.85
C VAL A 122 6.60 10.06 4.48
N THR A 123 6.83 8.78 4.77
CA THR A 123 5.80 7.74 4.57
C THR A 123 4.61 7.97 5.50
N ARG A 124 3.43 7.48 5.11
CA ARG A 124 2.25 7.52 5.99
C ARG A 124 2.52 6.85 7.35
N GLY A 125 3.29 5.75 7.37
CA GLY A 125 3.49 4.95 8.57
C GLY A 125 2.17 4.45 9.15
N ASN A 126 1.97 4.63 10.45
CA ASN A 126 0.72 4.30 11.14
C ASN A 126 -0.36 5.41 11.06
N GLY A 127 -0.11 6.45 10.28
CA GLY A 127 -0.99 7.62 10.14
C GLY A 127 -0.66 8.77 11.09
N VAL A 128 0.15 8.53 12.12
CA VAL A 128 0.63 9.54 13.08
C VAL A 128 2.13 9.77 12.94
N VAL A 129 2.90 8.69 12.81
CA VAL A 129 4.36 8.71 12.65
C VAL A 129 4.74 7.94 11.39
N GLY A 130 5.54 8.55 10.53
CA GLY A 130 6.10 7.95 9.33
C GLY A 130 7.63 7.94 9.33
N GLU A 131 8.23 7.27 8.37
CA GLU A 131 9.68 7.23 8.15
C GLU A 131 10.07 8.31 7.13
N VAL A 132 11.14 9.02 7.41
CA VAL A 132 11.71 10.04 6.52
C VAL A 132 12.45 9.34 5.38
N ILE A 133 11.97 9.51 4.17
CA ILE A 133 12.49 8.87 2.95
C ILE A 133 12.94 9.90 1.90
N THR A 134 13.28 11.11 2.33
CA THR A 134 13.64 12.21 1.42
C THR A 134 14.78 11.82 0.47
N ASN A 135 15.77 11.10 0.97
CA ASN A 135 16.88 10.60 0.17
C ASN A 135 16.40 9.66 -0.96
N ASN A 136 15.45 8.78 -0.66
CA ASN A 136 14.85 7.86 -1.65
C ASN A 136 13.89 8.60 -2.61
N ALA A 137 13.12 9.57 -2.10
CA ALA A 137 12.20 10.35 -2.93
C ALA A 137 12.93 11.14 -4.03
N LYS A 138 14.14 11.61 -3.76
CA LYS A 138 14.98 12.32 -4.74
C LYS A 138 15.39 11.48 -5.97
N VAL A 139 15.15 10.18 -5.95
CA VAL A 139 15.42 9.27 -7.08
C VAL A 139 14.14 8.65 -7.67
N PHE A 140 12.95 9.10 -7.27
CA PHE A 140 11.71 8.70 -7.91
C PHE A 140 11.65 9.24 -9.34
N LYS A 141 11.29 8.39 -10.29
CA LYS A 141 11.41 8.67 -11.73
C LYS A 141 10.70 9.96 -12.18
N ASN A 142 9.53 10.26 -11.62
CA ASN A 142 8.67 11.36 -12.06
C ASN A 142 8.49 12.47 -11.01
N LEU A 143 9.19 12.40 -9.89
CA LEU A 143 9.05 13.39 -8.83
C LEU A 143 9.83 14.68 -9.17
N PRO A 144 9.19 15.86 -9.15
CA PRO A 144 9.92 17.13 -9.23
C PRO A 144 10.70 17.34 -7.93
N VAL A 145 12.02 17.52 -8.01
CA VAL A 145 12.86 17.93 -6.85
C VAL A 145 12.90 19.44 -6.69
N ASN A 146 12.68 20.16 -7.79
CA ASN A 146 12.46 21.61 -7.80
C ASN A 146 11.16 21.92 -8.53
N ILE A 147 10.41 22.88 -8.00
CA ILE A 147 9.13 23.35 -8.53
C ILE A 147 9.13 24.87 -8.72
N PRO A 148 8.31 25.43 -9.62
CA PRO A 148 8.18 26.87 -9.82
C PRO A 148 7.68 27.63 -8.59
N PHE A 149 6.74 27.06 -7.84
CA PHE A 149 6.14 27.68 -6.66
C PHE A 149 7.16 27.85 -5.52
N LYS A 150 7.28 29.07 -4.97
CA LYS A 150 8.29 29.42 -3.97
C LYS A 150 7.76 29.51 -2.54
N GLY A 151 6.43 29.44 -2.33
CA GLY A 151 5.83 29.33 -1.01
C GLY A 151 6.01 27.92 -0.43
N ARG A 152 5.58 27.75 0.82
CA ARG A 152 5.47 26.43 1.44
C ARG A 152 4.35 25.63 0.77
N MET A 153 4.63 24.40 0.37
CA MET A 153 3.67 23.50 -0.25
C MET A 153 3.76 22.11 0.39
N VAL A 154 2.61 21.55 0.79
CA VAL A 154 2.51 20.19 1.32
C VAL A 154 1.48 19.42 0.52
N LEU A 155 1.87 18.26 0.02
CA LEU A 155 0.98 17.38 -0.74
C LEU A 155 1.14 15.91 -0.34
N ARG A 156 0.14 15.11 -0.71
CA ARG A 156 0.17 13.66 -0.57
C ARG A 156 0.12 13.01 -1.94
N GLY A 157 0.94 12.00 -2.12
CA GLY A 157 0.95 11.16 -3.30
C GLY A 157 1.07 9.70 -2.94
N GLU A 158 0.75 8.84 -3.88
CA GLU A 158 0.97 7.42 -3.77
C GLU A 158 2.18 7.04 -4.61
N ALA A 159 3.18 6.44 -3.96
CA ALA A 159 4.33 5.87 -4.64
C ALA A 159 3.96 4.49 -5.16
N GLU A 160 4.28 4.22 -6.42
CA GLU A 160 3.86 3.01 -7.13
C GLU A 160 4.89 2.49 -8.12
N PHE A 161 4.61 1.28 -8.61
CA PHE A 161 5.31 0.64 -9.71
C PHE A 161 4.39 0.37 -10.88
N LYS A 162 4.82 0.78 -12.06
CA LYS A 162 4.28 0.23 -13.30
C LYS A 162 4.91 -1.14 -13.53
N LYS A 163 4.12 -2.20 -13.70
CA LYS A 163 4.45 -3.60 -14.09
C LYS A 163 5.96 -3.97 -14.20
N ILE A 164 6.73 -3.74 -13.15
CA ILE A 164 8.20 -3.81 -13.15
C ILE A 164 8.74 -5.20 -12.83
N ASN A 165 7.91 -6.14 -12.39
CA ASN A 165 8.37 -7.51 -12.10
C ASN A 165 9.17 -8.15 -13.27
N ALA A 166 8.99 -7.66 -14.50
CA ALA A 166 9.76 -8.11 -15.65
C ALA A 166 11.24 -7.66 -15.66
N LEU A 167 11.61 -6.67 -14.84
CA LEU A 167 12.97 -6.13 -14.75
C LEU A 167 13.76 -6.66 -13.55
N LEU A 168 13.10 -7.37 -12.64
CA LEU A 168 13.73 -7.99 -11.47
C LEU A 168 14.12 -9.44 -11.80
N SER A 169 15.21 -9.93 -11.20
CA SER A 169 15.54 -11.35 -11.22
C SER A 169 14.40 -12.16 -10.56
N GLU A 170 14.29 -13.46 -10.88
CA GLU A 170 13.26 -14.33 -10.29
C GLU A 170 13.30 -14.31 -8.74
N GLU A 171 14.49 -14.19 -8.15
CA GLU A 171 14.69 -14.11 -6.69
C GLU A 171 14.24 -12.76 -6.09
N GLU A 172 14.23 -11.68 -6.88
CA GLU A 172 13.83 -10.35 -6.47
C GLU A 172 12.36 -10.04 -6.82
N GLN A 173 11.64 -10.94 -7.48
CA GLN A 173 10.25 -10.74 -7.84
C GLN A 173 9.35 -10.79 -6.59
N TYR A 174 8.69 -9.68 -6.34
CA TYR A 174 7.67 -9.59 -5.31
C TYR A 174 6.32 -9.96 -5.89
N LYS A 175 5.57 -10.83 -5.21
CA LYS A 175 4.23 -11.25 -5.64
C LYS A 175 3.18 -10.13 -5.52
N ASN A 176 3.46 -9.09 -4.72
CA ASN A 176 2.56 -7.97 -4.49
C ASN A 176 3.27 -6.64 -4.77
N PRO A 177 2.81 -5.84 -5.77
CA PRO A 177 3.39 -4.54 -6.12
C PRO A 177 3.47 -3.56 -4.95
N ARG A 178 2.48 -3.53 -4.05
CA ARG A 178 2.48 -2.69 -2.86
C ARG A 178 3.63 -3.03 -1.91
N ASN A 179 3.90 -4.32 -1.68
CA ASN A 179 5.02 -4.77 -0.82
C ASN A 179 6.36 -4.42 -1.46
N LEU A 180 6.49 -4.58 -2.77
CA LEU A 180 7.67 -4.14 -3.52
C LEU A 180 7.87 -2.64 -3.36
N CYS A 181 6.82 -1.83 -3.52
CA CYS A 181 6.88 -0.39 -3.35
C CYS A 181 7.34 -0.02 -1.93
N SER A 182 6.68 -0.57 -0.92
CA SER A 182 7.03 -0.34 0.48
C SER A 182 8.49 -0.71 0.80
N GLY A 183 9.00 -1.83 0.27
CA GLY A 183 10.38 -2.23 0.43
C GLY A 183 11.36 -1.35 -0.35
N SER A 184 10.95 -0.81 -1.50
CA SER A 184 11.81 0.00 -2.36
C SER A 184 12.00 1.42 -1.85
N VAL A 185 10.93 2.06 -1.38
CA VAL A 185 11.02 3.43 -0.85
C VAL A 185 11.70 3.50 0.51
N ARG A 186 11.91 2.37 1.18
CA ARG A 186 12.57 2.25 2.49
C ARG A 186 14.00 1.72 2.42
N GLN A 187 14.59 1.68 1.23
CA GLN A 187 15.98 1.25 1.10
C GLN A 187 16.92 2.23 1.81
N LEU A 188 17.90 1.70 2.53
CA LEU A 188 18.94 2.52 3.14
C LEU A 188 19.92 3.08 2.08
N ASN A 189 20.09 2.36 0.97
CA ASN A 189 20.81 2.79 -0.22
C ASN A 189 19.81 3.21 -1.31
N ASN A 190 19.73 4.49 -1.64
CA ASN A 190 18.79 5.02 -2.63
C ASN A 190 19.13 4.63 -4.08
N GLU A 191 20.33 4.10 -4.36
CA GLU A 191 20.67 3.52 -5.67
C GLU A 191 19.74 2.32 -6.00
N ILE A 192 19.38 1.51 -4.99
CA ILE A 192 18.45 0.41 -5.15
C ILE A 192 17.05 0.96 -5.51
N THR A 193 16.61 2.02 -4.85
CA THR A 193 15.35 2.70 -5.16
C THR A 193 15.35 3.26 -6.60
N ALA A 194 16.45 3.90 -7.02
CA ALA A 194 16.60 4.43 -8.36
C ALA A 194 16.48 3.35 -9.46
N LYS A 195 17.12 2.18 -9.26
CA LYS A 195 17.05 1.05 -10.19
C LYS A 195 15.65 0.46 -10.32
N ARG A 196 14.80 0.65 -9.31
CA ARG A 196 13.44 0.14 -9.27
C ARG A 196 12.39 1.05 -9.91
N ASN A 197 12.79 2.23 -10.43
CA ASN A 197 11.91 3.18 -11.15
C ASN A 197 10.58 3.48 -10.43
N VAL A 198 10.61 3.82 -9.15
CA VAL A 198 9.43 4.23 -8.39
C VAL A 198 8.84 5.50 -9.01
N GLU A 199 7.53 5.51 -9.25
CA GLU A 199 6.78 6.70 -9.66
C GLU A 199 5.86 7.17 -8.53
N LEU A 200 5.53 8.46 -8.49
CA LEU A 200 4.62 9.04 -7.52
C LEU A 200 3.47 9.74 -8.23
N TYR A 201 2.25 9.49 -7.78
CA TYR A 201 1.03 10.12 -8.27
C TYR A 201 0.41 10.96 -7.16
N ALA A 202 0.41 12.29 -7.32
CA ALA A 202 -0.17 13.21 -6.35
C ALA A 202 -1.69 13.11 -6.36
N PHE A 203 -2.33 13.04 -5.19
CA PHE A 203 -3.78 12.92 -5.08
C PHE A 203 -4.42 13.94 -4.13
N THR A 204 -3.64 14.63 -3.29
CA THR A 204 -4.16 15.66 -2.38
C THR A 204 -3.14 16.76 -2.17
N LEU A 205 -3.53 18.01 -2.46
CA LEU A 205 -2.82 19.18 -2.00
C LEU A 205 -3.34 19.57 -0.61
N VAL A 206 -2.48 19.42 0.39
CA VAL A 206 -2.81 19.74 1.80
C VAL A 206 -2.71 21.23 2.02
N GLU A 207 -1.61 21.84 1.61
CA GLU A 207 -1.28 23.25 1.84
C GLU A 207 -0.53 23.85 0.64
N ALA A 208 -0.85 25.07 0.25
CA ALA A 208 -0.01 25.92 -0.58
C ALA A 208 -0.17 27.36 -0.08
N GLU A 209 0.92 27.90 0.50
CA GLU A 209 0.91 29.19 1.18
C GLU A 209 0.52 30.32 0.24
N GLY A 210 -0.51 31.11 0.63
CA GLY A 210 -0.93 32.30 -0.12
C GLY A 210 -1.69 32.01 -1.42
N VAL A 211 -2.04 30.75 -1.74
CA VAL A 211 -2.79 30.42 -2.96
C VAL A 211 -4.28 30.30 -2.68
N ASP A 212 -5.10 31.03 -3.44
CA ASP A 212 -6.55 30.91 -3.41
C ASP A 212 -7.03 29.90 -4.47
N PHE A 213 -7.57 28.79 -4.04
CA PHE A 213 -8.11 27.72 -4.90
C PHE A 213 -9.58 27.92 -5.27
N LYS A 214 -10.17 29.08 -4.98
CA LYS A 214 -11.58 29.41 -5.26
C LYS A 214 -12.55 28.32 -4.77
N ASN A 215 -12.26 27.79 -3.60
CA ASN A 215 -13.07 26.76 -2.93
C ASN A 215 -13.24 25.45 -3.73
N SER A 216 -12.30 25.08 -4.62
CA SER A 216 -12.37 23.90 -5.49
C SER A 216 -11.19 22.98 -5.32
N GLN A 217 -11.45 21.68 -5.08
CA GLN A 217 -10.42 20.63 -5.08
C GLN A 217 -9.86 20.40 -6.49
N GLN A 218 -10.68 20.59 -7.52
CA GLN A 218 -10.18 20.51 -8.90
C GLN A 218 -9.08 21.54 -9.15
N ASN A 219 -9.24 22.77 -8.67
CA ASN A 219 -8.18 23.79 -8.79
C ASN A 219 -6.90 23.39 -8.04
N LYS A 220 -7.00 22.69 -6.90
CA LYS A 220 -5.83 22.10 -6.22
C LYS A 220 -5.14 21.05 -7.08
N MET A 221 -5.90 20.20 -7.77
CA MET A 221 -5.33 19.18 -8.67
C MET A 221 -4.62 19.82 -9.86
N GLU A 222 -5.23 20.83 -10.49
CA GLU A 222 -4.60 21.53 -11.60
C GLU A 222 -3.34 22.30 -11.16
N PHE A 223 -3.35 22.92 -9.99
CA PHE A 223 -2.17 23.57 -9.43
C PHE A 223 -1.01 22.60 -9.23
N MET A 224 -1.27 21.37 -8.72
CA MET A 224 -0.21 20.36 -8.62
C MET A 224 0.36 19.98 -9.99
N LYS A 225 -0.48 19.88 -11.03
CA LYS A 225 -0.03 19.62 -12.41
C LYS A 225 0.85 20.77 -12.93
N GLU A 226 0.48 22.01 -12.64
CA GLU A 226 1.28 23.20 -13.01
C GLU A 226 2.66 23.19 -12.32
N GLN A 227 2.76 22.61 -11.12
CA GLN A 227 4.04 22.40 -10.44
C GLN A 227 4.82 21.17 -10.95
N GLY A 228 4.36 20.51 -12.01
CA GLY A 228 5.04 19.37 -12.65
C GLY A 228 4.71 18.00 -12.06
N PHE A 229 3.82 17.92 -11.06
CA PHE A 229 3.41 16.63 -10.52
C PHE A 229 2.52 15.86 -11.49
N GLN A 230 2.76 14.58 -11.57
CA GLN A 230 1.80 13.66 -12.14
C GLN A 230 0.70 13.41 -11.09
N THR A 231 -0.55 13.76 -11.41
CA THR A 231 -1.68 13.54 -10.50
C THR A 231 -2.38 12.24 -10.85
N VAL A 232 -3.09 11.66 -9.86
CA VAL A 232 -4.03 10.58 -10.16
C VAL A 232 -5.06 11.05 -11.18
N GLU A 233 -5.43 10.19 -12.12
CA GLU A 233 -6.50 10.50 -13.06
C GLU A 233 -7.83 10.60 -12.32
N TYR A 234 -8.59 11.65 -12.59
CA TYR A 234 -9.89 11.90 -12.00
C TYR A 234 -10.90 12.39 -13.01
N LYS A 235 -12.17 12.25 -12.68
CA LYS A 235 -13.30 12.86 -13.40
C LYS A 235 -14.19 13.63 -12.44
N VAL A 236 -14.73 14.75 -12.92
CA VAL A 236 -15.74 15.50 -12.22
C VAL A 236 -17.08 14.76 -12.33
N VAL A 237 -17.72 14.52 -11.19
CA VAL A 237 -18.97 13.76 -11.11
C VAL A 237 -20.07 14.48 -10.33
N THR A 238 -21.29 14.18 -10.72
CA THR A 238 -22.54 14.52 -10.04
C THR A 238 -23.37 13.25 -9.90
N SER A 239 -24.47 13.29 -9.16
CA SER A 239 -25.40 12.15 -9.09
C SER A 239 -25.95 11.70 -10.44
N LYS A 240 -25.86 12.55 -11.49
CA LYS A 240 -26.37 12.23 -12.83
C LYS A 240 -25.41 11.35 -13.66
N ASN A 241 -24.10 11.53 -13.52
CA ASN A 241 -23.10 10.86 -14.35
C ASN A 241 -22.19 9.88 -13.57
N ILE A 242 -22.38 9.74 -12.27
CA ILE A 242 -21.52 8.90 -11.42
C ILE A 242 -21.54 7.42 -11.83
N TYR A 243 -22.69 6.89 -12.24
CA TYR A 243 -22.83 5.50 -12.69
C TYR A 243 -21.99 5.22 -13.93
N GLU A 244 -22.17 6.04 -14.97
CA GLU A 244 -21.41 5.96 -16.22
C GLU A 244 -19.90 6.13 -15.97
N THR A 245 -19.55 7.03 -15.05
CA THR A 245 -18.15 7.29 -14.71
C THR A 245 -17.51 6.10 -13.97
N VAL A 246 -18.23 5.49 -13.02
CA VAL A 246 -17.76 4.28 -12.34
C VAL A 246 -17.59 3.13 -13.32
N GLU A 247 -18.54 2.94 -14.24
CA GLU A 247 -18.45 1.93 -15.30
C GLU A 247 -17.22 2.15 -16.18
N TRP A 248 -16.97 3.39 -16.61
CA TRP A 248 -15.78 3.75 -17.37
C TRP A 248 -14.48 3.38 -16.64
N PHE A 249 -14.36 3.69 -15.34
CA PHE A 249 -13.21 3.30 -14.52
C PHE A 249 -13.12 1.77 -14.39
N SER A 250 -14.25 1.09 -14.22
CA SER A 250 -14.33 -0.37 -14.09
C SER A 250 -13.82 -1.12 -15.34
N GLU A 251 -14.06 -0.57 -16.52
CA GLU A 251 -13.48 -1.10 -17.76
C GLU A 251 -12.00 -0.75 -17.90
N LYS A 252 -11.63 0.47 -17.55
CA LYS A 252 -10.25 0.95 -17.69
C LYS A 252 -9.28 0.26 -16.73
N VAL A 253 -9.69 -0.11 -15.51
CA VAL A 253 -8.83 -0.80 -14.54
C VAL A 253 -8.24 -2.10 -15.07
N LYS A 254 -8.94 -2.79 -15.97
CA LYS A 254 -8.48 -4.04 -16.60
C LYS A 254 -7.21 -3.87 -17.45
N THR A 255 -6.96 -2.66 -17.94
CA THR A 255 -5.84 -2.32 -18.83
C THR A 255 -4.82 -1.39 -18.19
N ASN A 256 -5.04 -0.95 -16.95
CA ASN A 256 -4.09 -0.11 -16.22
C ASN A 256 -2.75 -0.82 -16.03
N ASP A 257 -1.69 -0.05 -16.09
CA ASP A 257 -0.32 -0.48 -15.82
C ASP A 257 0.09 -0.31 -14.33
N PHE A 258 -0.82 0.15 -13.49
CA PHE A 258 -0.67 0.29 -12.05
C PHE A 258 -1.80 -0.43 -11.29
N PRO A 259 -1.57 -0.89 -10.04
CA PRO A 259 -2.59 -1.50 -9.21
C PRO A 259 -3.55 -0.45 -8.64
N SER A 260 -4.84 -0.77 -8.63
CA SER A 260 -5.89 0.06 -8.02
C SER A 260 -6.92 -0.83 -7.33
N ASP A 261 -7.18 -0.57 -6.06
CA ASP A 261 -8.16 -1.32 -5.26
C ASP A 261 -9.57 -0.69 -5.28
N GLY A 262 -9.77 0.34 -6.09
CA GLY A 262 -11.04 1.03 -6.21
C GLY A 262 -10.92 2.47 -6.70
N LEU A 263 -11.86 3.30 -6.25
CA LEU A 263 -11.92 4.70 -6.54
C LEU A 263 -12.04 5.51 -5.24
N VAL A 264 -11.73 6.80 -5.29
CA VAL A 264 -11.97 7.77 -4.22
C VAL A 264 -12.88 8.85 -4.76
N LEU A 265 -13.99 9.07 -4.08
CA LEU A 265 -14.90 10.20 -4.32
C LEU A 265 -14.66 11.25 -3.25
N LEU A 266 -14.42 12.49 -3.68
CA LEU A 266 -14.14 13.64 -2.83
C LEU A 266 -15.07 14.78 -3.25
N TYR A 267 -15.67 15.51 -2.31
CA TYR A 267 -16.40 16.73 -2.66
C TYR A 267 -15.46 17.78 -3.27
N ASP A 268 -15.90 18.43 -4.37
CA ASP A 268 -15.10 19.51 -4.97
C ASP A 268 -15.11 20.76 -4.09
N ASP A 269 -16.25 21.10 -3.48
CA ASP A 269 -16.41 22.23 -2.56
C ASP A 269 -15.61 22.00 -1.27
N ILE A 270 -14.47 22.71 -1.14
CA ILE A 270 -13.53 22.57 -0.02
C ILE A 270 -14.22 22.94 1.30
N SER A 271 -14.87 24.09 1.37
CA SER A 271 -15.50 24.59 2.60
C SER A 271 -16.63 23.68 3.07
N TYR A 272 -17.41 23.13 2.15
CA TYR A 272 -18.42 22.14 2.46
C TYR A 272 -17.77 20.87 3.02
N GLY A 273 -16.77 20.34 2.33
CA GLY A 273 -16.04 19.15 2.78
C GLY A 273 -15.45 19.31 4.18
N GLU A 274 -14.81 20.43 4.46
CA GLU A 274 -14.24 20.75 5.78
C GLU A 274 -15.32 20.89 6.85
N SER A 275 -16.48 21.46 6.53
CA SER A 275 -17.62 21.61 7.47
C SER A 275 -18.17 20.28 7.98
N LEU A 276 -18.00 19.18 7.23
CA LEU A 276 -18.45 17.86 7.61
C LEU A 276 -17.60 17.23 8.72
N GLY A 277 -16.35 17.70 8.88
CA GLY A 277 -15.41 17.18 9.86
C GLY A 277 -15.03 15.71 9.62
N SER A 278 -14.71 15.00 10.69
CA SER A 278 -14.30 13.60 10.66
C SER A 278 -14.90 12.80 11.81
N THR A 279 -14.94 11.49 11.66
CA THR A 279 -15.10 10.55 12.78
C THR A 279 -13.71 10.27 13.41
N ALA A 280 -13.65 9.44 14.43
CA ALA A 280 -12.38 8.98 14.98
C ALA A 280 -11.53 8.18 13.96
N LYS A 281 -12.15 7.64 12.90
CA LYS A 281 -11.51 6.76 11.91
C LYS A 281 -11.46 7.33 10.51
N PHE A 282 -12.46 8.11 10.09
CA PHE A 282 -12.68 8.52 8.71
C PHE A 282 -12.99 10.02 8.58
N PRO A 283 -12.44 10.72 7.57
CA PRO A 283 -12.93 12.03 7.16
C PRO A 283 -14.30 11.85 6.49
N ARG A 284 -15.16 12.87 6.59
CA ARG A 284 -16.49 12.83 5.98
C ARG A 284 -16.58 13.50 4.61
N ASN A 285 -15.50 14.12 4.17
CA ASN A 285 -15.40 14.79 2.88
C ASN A 285 -14.98 13.87 1.74
N ALA A 286 -14.65 12.61 2.04
CA ALA A 286 -14.23 11.62 1.05
C ALA A 286 -14.75 10.22 1.41
N ILE A 287 -15.04 9.43 0.40
CA ILE A 287 -15.44 8.02 0.52
C ILE A 287 -14.73 7.17 -0.53
N ALA A 288 -14.32 5.96 -0.18
CA ALA A 288 -13.74 5.01 -1.12
C ALA A 288 -14.81 4.08 -1.69
N PHE A 289 -14.78 3.90 -3.01
CA PHE A 289 -15.48 2.80 -3.68
C PHE A 289 -14.50 1.67 -3.92
N LYS A 290 -14.83 0.48 -3.45
CA LYS A 290 -14.01 -0.70 -3.66
C LYS A 290 -14.62 -1.60 -4.72
N TRP A 291 -13.78 -2.14 -5.61
CA TRP A 291 -14.21 -3.17 -6.54
C TRP A 291 -14.78 -4.37 -5.78
N ALA A 292 -15.65 -5.14 -6.44
CA ALA A 292 -16.04 -6.43 -5.90
C ALA A 292 -14.79 -7.31 -5.73
N ASP A 293 -14.71 -8.00 -4.58
CA ASP A 293 -13.58 -8.91 -4.36
C ASP A 293 -13.64 -10.04 -5.40
N GLU A 294 -12.49 -10.39 -5.95
CA GLU A 294 -12.35 -11.61 -6.72
C GLU A 294 -12.57 -12.79 -5.77
N THR A 295 -13.46 -13.71 -6.15
CA THR A 295 -13.73 -14.92 -5.38
C THR A 295 -13.35 -16.16 -6.18
N ALA A 296 -12.86 -17.20 -5.51
CA ALA A 296 -12.57 -18.48 -6.10
C ALA A 296 -13.22 -19.62 -5.29
N LYS A 297 -13.73 -20.63 -6.01
CA LYS A 297 -14.30 -21.83 -5.38
C LYS A 297 -13.21 -22.88 -5.19
N THR A 298 -13.19 -23.49 -4.01
CA THR A 298 -12.24 -24.53 -3.68
C THR A 298 -12.84 -25.53 -2.68
N LYS A 299 -12.13 -26.62 -2.40
CA LYS A 299 -12.50 -27.61 -1.39
C LYS A 299 -11.74 -27.44 -0.10
N LEU A 300 -12.44 -27.40 1.02
CA LEU A 300 -11.87 -27.43 2.36
C LEU A 300 -11.28 -28.81 2.63
N THR A 301 -9.97 -28.91 2.78
CA THR A 301 -9.25 -30.16 2.98
C THR A 301 -8.97 -30.46 4.45
N GLU A 302 -8.72 -29.39 5.25
CA GLU A 302 -8.38 -29.51 6.65
C GLU A 302 -8.71 -28.21 7.39
N VAL A 303 -8.87 -28.27 8.71
CA VAL A 303 -8.84 -27.10 9.59
C VAL A 303 -7.74 -27.30 10.63
N GLU A 304 -6.69 -26.50 10.51
CA GLU A 304 -5.59 -26.45 11.46
C GLU A 304 -5.97 -25.57 12.66
N TRP A 305 -5.72 -26.07 13.86
CA TRP A 305 -5.99 -25.35 15.10
C TRP A 305 -4.68 -24.85 15.72
N SER A 306 -4.46 -23.53 15.70
CA SER A 306 -3.20 -22.91 16.13
C SER A 306 -3.35 -22.20 17.46
N ALA A 307 -2.56 -22.59 18.45
CA ALA A 307 -2.56 -21.97 19.77
C ALA A 307 -1.74 -20.67 19.77
N SER A 308 -2.33 -19.60 20.32
CA SER A 308 -1.69 -18.29 20.49
C SER A 308 -0.91 -18.17 21.81
N ARG A 309 -0.23 -17.05 21.96
CA ARG A 309 0.49 -16.67 23.20
C ARG A 309 -0.41 -16.67 24.44
N THR A 310 -1.64 -16.22 24.31
CA THR A 310 -2.59 -16.14 25.43
C THR A 310 -3.27 -17.47 25.73
N GLY A 311 -3.17 -18.46 24.84
CA GLY A 311 -3.86 -19.74 24.92
C GLY A 311 -5.10 -19.81 24.02
N LEU A 312 -5.48 -18.75 23.35
CA LEU A 312 -6.53 -18.75 22.33
C LEU A 312 -6.12 -19.69 21.20
N ILE A 313 -7.00 -20.60 20.81
CA ILE A 313 -6.81 -21.54 19.73
C ILE A 313 -7.63 -21.08 18.53
N ASN A 314 -6.94 -20.66 17.47
CA ASN A 314 -7.55 -20.10 16.26
C ASN A 314 -7.65 -21.17 15.16
N PRO A 315 -8.82 -21.33 14.52
CA PRO A 315 -8.97 -22.17 13.34
C PRO A 315 -8.39 -21.49 12.09
N VAL A 316 -7.66 -22.28 11.30
CA VAL A 316 -7.15 -21.90 9.99
C VAL A 316 -7.63 -22.93 8.98
N ALA A 317 -8.43 -22.52 8.02
CA ALA A 317 -8.89 -23.39 6.94
C ALA A 317 -7.75 -23.67 5.96
N ILE A 318 -7.53 -24.92 5.64
CA ILE A 318 -6.63 -25.40 4.59
C ILE A 318 -7.52 -25.92 3.46
N PHE A 319 -7.24 -25.54 2.23
CA PHE A 319 -8.04 -25.91 1.07
C PHE A 319 -7.18 -26.14 -0.17
N GLU A 320 -7.76 -26.79 -1.17
CA GLU A 320 -7.07 -26.98 -2.45
C GLU A 320 -6.59 -25.64 -3.00
N PRO A 321 -5.31 -25.53 -3.46
CA PRO A 321 -4.77 -24.26 -3.92
C PRO A 321 -5.59 -23.64 -5.06
N VAL A 322 -5.86 -22.35 -4.96
CA VAL A 322 -6.56 -21.56 -6.00
C VAL A 322 -5.84 -20.27 -6.28
N GLU A 323 -5.95 -19.79 -7.51
CA GLU A 323 -5.45 -18.49 -7.91
C GLU A 323 -6.45 -17.40 -7.50
N LEU A 324 -5.96 -16.37 -6.82
CA LEU A 324 -6.71 -15.17 -6.44
C LEU A 324 -5.79 -13.96 -6.58
N GLU A 325 -6.23 -12.98 -7.36
CA GLU A 325 -5.49 -11.73 -7.54
C GLU A 325 -3.99 -11.96 -7.84
N GLY A 326 -3.72 -12.86 -8.78
CA GLY A 326 -2.37 -13.16 -9.28
C GLY A 326 -1.47 -13.92 -8.31
N THR A 327 -1.99 -14.49 -7.22
CA THR A 327 -1.22 -15.36 -6.33
C THR A 327 -2.01 -16.61 -5.95
N THR A 328 -1.29 -17.72 -5.75
CA THR A 328 -1.86 -18.97 -5.27
C THR A 328 -2.10 -18.90 -3.77
N VAL A 329 -3.32 -19.18 -3.32
CA VAL A 329 -3.69 -19.27 -1.91
C VAL A 329 -4.23 -20.66 -1.59
N SER A 330 -3.92 -21.16 -0.39
CA SER A 330 -4.37 -22.46 0.11
C SER A 330 -4.74 -22.44 1.60
N ARG A 331 -4.70 -21.27 2.24
CA ARG A 331 -4.98 -21.09 3.67
C ARG A 331 -5.76 -19.82 3.91
N ALA A 332 -6.74 -19.87 4.82
CA ALA A 332 -7.49 -18.69 5.25
C ALA A 332 -7.78 -18.75 6.77
N SER A 333 -7.69 -17.60 7.44
CA SER A 333 -8.11 -17.51 8.84
C SER A 333 -9.64 -17.66 8.95
N VAL A 334 -10.09 -18.42 9.95
CA VAL A 334 -11.52 -18.52 10.30
C VAL A 334 -11.82 -17.80 11.62
N HIS A 335 -10.81 -17.13 12.16
CA HIS A 335 -10.86 -16.27 13.35
C HIS A 335 -11.25 -16.98 14.65
N ASN A 336 -12.44 -17.60 14.74
CA ASN A 336 -12.97 -18.19 15.96
C ASN A 336 -14.03 -19.25 15.70
N ILE A 337 -14.53 -19.91 16.76
CA ILE A 337 -15.55 -20.97 16.69
C ILE A 337 -16.90 -20.42 16.19
N SER A 338 -17.27 -19.20 16.54
CA SER A 338 -18.53 -18.62 16.08
C SER A 338 -18.60 -18.57 14.56
N ILE A 339 -17.51 -18.16 13.90
CA ILE A 339 -17.41 -18.14 12.43
C ILE A 339 -17.44 -19.56 11.85
N VAL A 340 -16.77 -20.54 12.48
CA VAL A 340 -16.85 -21.96 12.07
C VAL A 340 -18.29 -22.45 12.06
N LYS A 341 -19.04 -22.14 13.12
CA LYS A 341 -20.48 -22.53 13.26
C LYS A 341 -21.36 -21.76 12.28
N GLU A 342 -21.16 -20.47 12.12
CA GLU A 342 -21.91 -19.61 11.19
C GLU A 342 -21.77 -20.10 9.75
N LEU A 343 -20.55 -20.38 9.33
CA LEU A 343 -20.23 -20.91 8.01
C LEU A 343 -20.63 -22.40 7.86
N LYS A 344 -20.98 -23.09 8.95
CA LYS A 344 -21.30 -24.53 8.97
C LYS A 344 -20.24 -25.34 8.24
N LEU A 345 -18.97 -25.13 8.60
CA LEU A 345 -17.84 -25.77 7.93
C LEU A 345 -17.82 -27.28 8.18
N GLY A 346 -17.30 -28.01 7.19
CA GLY A 346 -16.97 -29.43 7.27
C GLY A 346 -15.89 -29.78 6.24
N ILE A 347 -15.09 -30.79 6.58
CA ILE A 347 -14.04 -31.24 5.66
C ILE A 347 -14.68 -31.81 4.39
N GLY A 348 -14.14 -31.40 3.23
CA GLY A 348 -14.70 -31.74 1.92
C GLY A 348 -15.74 -30.74 1.39
N ASP A 349 -16.16 -29.75 2.19
CA ASP A 349 -17.07 -28.71 1.74
C ASP A 349 -16.48 -27.88 0.60
N THR A 350 -17.34 -27.48 -0.33
CA THR A 350 -17.01 -26.47 -1.33
C THR A 350 -17.18 -25.09 -0.71
N ILE A 351 -16.10 -24.37 -0.58
CA ILE A 351 -16.07 -23.01 -0.03
C ILE A 351 -15.72 -22.01 -1.12
N GLU A 352 -16.13 -20.77 -0.92
CA GLU A 352 -15.74 -19.65 -1.75
C GLU A 352 -14.80 -18.75 -0.92
N VAL A 353 -13.64 -18.46 -1.48
CA VAL A 353 -12.58 -17.71 -0.80
C VAL A 353 -12.26 -16.42 -1.54
N TYR A 354 -11.81 -15.39 -0.82
CA TYR A 354 -11.41 -14.11 -1.36
C TYR A 354 -10.23 -13.54 -0.55
N LYS A 355 -9.61 -12.48 -1.01
CA LYS A 355 -8.59 -11.76 -0.26
C LYS A 355 -9.13 -10.46 0.33
N ALA A 356 -9.29 -10.41 1.64
CA ALA A 356 -9.57 -9.15 2.32
C ALA A 356 -8.40 -8.17 2.13
N ASN A 357 -8.73 -6.96 1.65
CA ASN A 357 -7.75 -5.91 1.31
C ASN A 357 -6.66 -6.39 0.34
N MET A 358 -7.00 -7.28 -0.61
CA MET A 358 -6.10 -7.88 -1.62
C MET A 358 -4.89 -8.65 -1.03
N ILE A 359 -4.87 -8.92 0.26
CA ILE A 359 -3.73 -9.51 0.96
C ILE A 359 -4.11 -10.76 1.74
N ILE A 360 -5.14 -10.70 2.57
CA ILE A 360 -5.45 -11.71 3.59
C ILE A 360 -6.55 -12.65 3.10
N PRO A 361 -6.26 -13.94 2.81
CA PRO A 361 -7.29 -14.89 2.40
C PRO A 361 -8.33 -15.10 3.52
N GLN A 362 -9.60 -15.09 3.14
CA GLN A 362 -10.74 -15.33 3.99
C GLN A 362 -11.80 -16.18 3.27
N ILE A 363 -12.66 -16.85 4.02
CA ILE A 363 -13.83 -17.56 3.47
C ILE A 363 -14.98 -16.57 3.33
N ALA A 364 -15.46 -16.36 2.10
CA ALA A 364 -16.63 -15.54 1.83
C ALA A 364 -17.92 -16.28 2.23
N GLN A 365 -18.02 -17.55 1.82
CA GLN A 365 -19.14 -18.42 2.15
C GLN A 365 -18.79 -19.89 1.99
N ASN A 366 -19.57 -20.74 2.66
CA ASN A 366 -19.57 -22.18 2.45
C ASN A 366 -20.78 -22.57 1.60
N LEU A 367 -20.57 -23.12 0.43
CA LEU A 367 -21.63 -23.49 -0.50
C LEU A 367 -22.29 -24.82 -0.12
N THR A 368 -21.56 -25.75 0.49
CA THR A 368 -22.05 -27.06 0.91
C THR A 368 -22.76 -27.01 2.26
N LYS A 369 -22.18 -26.31 3.25
CA LYS A 369 -22.72 -26.12 4.61
C LYS A 369 -22.99 -27.44 5.33
N SER A 370 -22.07 -28.41 5.29
CA SER A 370 -22.23 -29.71 5.92
C SER A 370 -22.31 -29.63 7.44
N GLY A 371 -21.65 -28.66 8.06
CA GLY A 371 -21.60 -28.47 9.51
C GLY A 371 -20.94 -29.61 10.27
N SER A 372 -20.16 -30.44 9.59
CA SER A 372 -19.56 -31.65 10.12
C SER A 372 -18.21 -31.45 10.81
N LEU A 373 -17.69 -30.21 10.86
CA LEU A 373 -16.40 -29.92 11.50
C LEU A 373 -16.50 -30.06 13.01
N GLU A 374 -15.73 -31.00 13.57
CA GLU A 374 -15.59 -31.16 15.02
C GLU A 374 -14.64 -30.12 15.61
N ILE A 375 -15.07 -29.51 16.71
CA ILE A 375 -14.22 -28.57 17.47
C ILE A 375 -13.39 -29.42 18.44
N PRO A 376 -12.04 -29.27 18.47
CA PRO A 376 -11.19 -30.12 19.28
C PRO A 376 -11.43 -29.90 20.78
N ASP A 377 -11.61 -30.99 21.50
CA ASP A 377 -11.73 -31.02 22.96
C ASP A 377 -10.34 -31.03 23.66
N LYS A 378 -9.27 -31.14 22.89
CA LYS A 378 -7.89 -31.14 23.33
C LYS A 378 -7.04 -30.13 22.58
N CYS A 379 -6.11 -29.50 23.29
CA CYS A 379 -5.14 -28.60 22.71
C CYS A 379 -4.21 -29.37 21.73
N PRO A 380 -4.01 -28.88 20.50
CA PRO A 380 -3.20 -29.59 19.50
C PRO A 380 -1.71 -29.64 19.86
N VAL A 381 -1.25 -28.88 20.87
CA VAL A 381 0.16 -28.78 21.25
C VAL A 381 0.48 -29.65 22.45
N ASN A 382 -0.41 -29.76 23.43
CA ASN A 382 -0.13 -30.42 24.72
C ASN A 382 -1.17 -31.47 25.13
N GLU A 383 -2.16 -31.76 24.26
CA GLU A 383 -3.24 -32.75 24.46
C GLU A 383 -4.09 -32.55 25.74
N LYS A 384 -3.91 -31.42 26.45
CA LYS A 384 -4.76 -31.08 27.60
C LYS A 384 -6.11 -30.59 27.11
N LYS A 385 -7.12 -30.78 27.95
CA LYS A 385 -8.51 -30.38 27.68
C LYS A 385 -8.57 -28.89 27.33
N THR A 386 -9.36 -28.57 26.29
CA THR A 386 -9.70 -27.19 25.92
C THR A 386 -10.98 -26.73 26.59
N SER A 387 -11.22 -25.43 26.62
CA SER A 387 -12.46 -24.82 27.08
C SER A 387 -12.97 -23.83 26.04
N ILE A 388 -14.30 -23.69 25.99
CA ILE A 388 -14.95 -22.68 25.13
C ILE A 388 -15.32 -21.51 26.03
N HIS A 389 -14.78 -20.33 25.72
CA HIS A 389 -15.13 -19.07 26.38
C HIS A 389 -16.04 -18.26 25.47
N LYS A 390 -16.95 -17.49 26.07
CA LYS A 390 -17.83 -16.57 25.36
C LYS A 390 -17.51 -15.13 25.77
N GLU A 391 -17.04 -14.34 24.83
CA GLU A 391 -16.73 -12.92 25.01
C GLU A 391 -17.53 -12.09 24.00
N ASN A 392 -18.35 -11.15 24.48
CA ASN A 392 -19.18 -10.29 23.60
C ASN A 392 -19.94 -11.05 22.51
N ASP A 393 -20.58 -12.15 22.87
CA ASP A 393 -21.31 -13.07 21.99
C ASP A 393 -20.47 -13.88 20.98
N VAL A 394 -19.14 -13.79 21.06
CA VAL A 394 -18.21 -14.58 20.24
C VAL A 394 -17.68 -15.75 21.06
N GLU A 395 -17.81 -16.96 20.52
CA GLU A 395 -17.22 -18.16 21.13
C GLU A 395 -15.79 -18.37 20.63
N VAL A 396 -14.88 -18.56 21.57
CA VAL A 396 -13.45 -18.80 21.33
C VAL A 396 -12.99 -20.07 22.04
N LEU A 397 -12.02 -20.78 21.45
CA LEU A 397 -11.43 -21.99 22.02
C LEU A 397 -10.15 -21.65 22.78
N PHE A 398 -10.01 -22.17 23.97
CA PHE A 398 -8.90 -21.87 24.87
C PHE A 398 -8.15 -23.11 25.35
N CYS A 399 -6.81 -23.02 25.42
CA CYS A 399 -5.96 -23.93 26.16
C CYS A 399 -5.68 -23.34 27.54
N GLU A 400 -6.23 -23.95 28.57
CA GLU A 400 -6.07 -23.49 29.95
C GLU A 400 -4.69 -23.79 30.58
N ASN A 401 -3.93 -24.68 29.96
CA ASN A 401 -2.62 -25.07 30.49
C ASN A 401 -1.63 -23.88 30.43
N PRO A 402 -1.15 -23.36 31.58
CA PRO A 402 -0.15 -22.28 31.61
C PRO A 402 1.18 -22.71 31.01
N ASP A 403 1.55 -23.99 31.10
CA ASP A 403 2.82 -24.55 30.61
C ASP A 403 2.75 -25.02 29.16
N CYS A 404 1.76 -24.58 28.39
CA CYS A 404 1.65 -24.93 26.99
C CYS A 404 2.87 -24.42 26.22
N LEU A 405 3.55 -25.32 25.49
CA LEU A 405 4.76 -24.97 24.72
C LEU A 405 4.49 -23.86 23.70
N ALA A 406 3.33 -23.85 23.06
CA ALA A 406 2.96 -22.77 22.15
C ALA A 406 2.89 -21.40 22.84
N LYS A 407 2.37 -21.32 24.08
CA LYS A 407 2.35 -20.07 24.84
C LYS A 407 3.77 -19.57 25.11
N LYS A 408 4.70 -20.49 25.50
CA LYS A 408 6.11 -20.15 25.74
C LYS A 408 6.79 -19.65 24.47
N ILE A 409 6.69 -20.40 23.36
CA ILE A 409 7.30 -20.03 22.08
C ILE A 409 6.78 -18.67 21.62
N LYS A 410 5.46 -18.46 21.60
CA LYS A 410 4.83 -17.20 21.13
C LYS A 410 5.13 -16.01 22.05
N SER A 411 5.33 -16.24 23.36
CA SER A 411 5.72 -15.19 24.31
C SER A 411 7.15 -14.74 24.04
N ILE A 412 8.08 -15.68 23.85
CA ILE A 412 9.47 -15.37 23.52
C ILE A 412 9.56 -14.74 22.13
N SER A 413 8.78 -15.22 21.17
CA SER A 413 8.72 -14.66 19.82
C SER A 413 8.29 -13.19 19.84
N LEU A 414 7.29 -12.83 20.65
CA LEU A 414 6.90 -11.44 20.85
C LEU A 414 8.03 -10.62 21.50
N PHE A 415 8.67 -11.17 22.54
CA PHE A 415 9.76 -10.49 23.24
C PHE A 415 10.93 -10.16 22.30
N VAL A 416 11.33 -11.08 21.42
CA VAL A 416 12.44 -10.88 20.46
C VAL A 416 12.02 -10.11 19.21
N SER A 417 10.72 -9.87 19.02
CA SER A 417 10.19 -9.24 17.80
C SER A 417 10.67 -7.79 17.64
N ARG A 418 10.49 -7.29 16.42
CA ARG A 418 10.82 -5.90 16.03
C ARG A 418 10.12 -4.85 16.91
N ASP A 419 8.92 -5.17 17.39
CA ASP A 419 8.12 -4.25 18.19
C ASP A 419 8.48 -4.27 19.69
N ALA A 420 9.40 -5.15 20.11
CA ALA A 420 9.90 -5.26 21.48
C ALA A 420 11.43 -5.12 21.52
N MET A 421 12.17 -6.22 21.65
CA MET A 421 13.64 -6.18 21.81
C MET A 421 14.41 -6.16 20.48
N ASN A 422 13.74 -6.37 19.35
CA ASN A 422 14.30 -6.36 18.00
C ASN A 422 15.58 -7.23 17.84
N ILE A 423 15.49 -8.49 18.27
CA ILE A 423 16.61 -9.45 18.16
C ILE A 423 16.51 -10.19 16.83
N ASP A 424 17.43 -9.93 15.93
CA ASP A 424 17.47 -10.57 14.60
C ASP A 424 17.83 -12.06 14.69
N GLY A 425 17.33 -12.85 13.74
CA GLY A 425 17.63 -14.27 13.59
C GLY A 425 16.88 -15.20 14.56
N MET A 426 16.04 -14.67 15.45
CA MET A 426 15.24 -15.43 16.41
C MET A 426 13.83 -15.75 15.86
N SER A 427 13.76 -16.63 14.85
CA SER A 427 12.49 -17.16 14.36
C SER A 427 11.81 -18.09 15.36
N GLU A 428 10.50 -18.33 15.25
CA GLU A 428 9.78 -19.30 16.09
C GLU A 428 10.45 -20.68 16.07
N ALA A 429 10.88 -21.14 14.90
CA ALA A 429 11.60 -22.40 14.77
C ALA A 429 12.97 -22.41 15.48
N THR A 430 13.66 -21.26 15.53
CA THR A 430 14.91 -21.10 16.29
C THR A 430 14.64 -21.16 17.80
N ILE A 431 13.60 -20.46 18.25
CA ILE A 431 13.14 -20.42 19.65
C ILE A 431 12.75 -21.82 20.11
N GLU A 432 11.98 -22.57 19.31
CA GLU A 432 11.58 -23.94 19.61
C GLU A 432 12.80 -24.87 19.78
N LYS A 433 13.78 -24.76 18.87
CA LYS A 433 15.06 -25.51 18.99
C LYS A 433 15.84 -25.15 20.25
N PHE A 434 15.84 -23.89 20.65
CA PHE A 434 16.54 -23.45 21.86
C PHE A 434 15.83 -23.93 23.14
N ILE A 435 14.50 -23.92 23.16
CA ILE A 435 13.71 -24.49 24.26
C ILE A 435 13.95 -26.01 24.34
N SER A 436 13.87 -26.72 23.21
CA SER A 436 14.06 -28.18 23.19
C SER A 436 15.46 -28.64 23.61
N LYS A 437 16.48 -27.78 23.43
CA LYS A 437 17.86 -28.00 23.88
C LYS A 437 18.15 -27.45 25.26
N GLY A 438 17.18 -26.87 25.96
CA GLY A 438 17.33 -26.31 27.30
C GLY A 438 18.14 -25.01 27.37
N PHE A 439 18.29 -24.30 26.25
CA PHE A 439 18.95 -22.98 26.23
C PHE A 439 18.02 -21.82 26.60
N LEU A 440 16.72 -22.02 26.42
CA LEU A 440 15.67 -21.06 26.82
C LEU A 440 14.64 -21.78 27.68
N HIS A 441 14.34 -21.23 28.86
CA HIS A 441 13.35 -21.79 29.79
C HIS A 441 12.12 -20.89 29.95
N GLU A 442 12.30 -19.64 30.33
CA GLU A 442 11.25 -18.65 30.58
C GLU A 442 11.76 -17.24 30.31
N LEU A 443 10.84 -16.31 30.06
CA LEU A 443 11.13 -14.88 30.14
C LEU A 443 11.10 -14.50 31.63
N ALA A 444 12.19 -13.94 32.14
CA ALA A 444 12.32 -13.49 33.50
C ALA A 444 11.45 -12.25 33.76
#